data_b3ff89430b4419bb2278feed9b3b9850
#
_entry.id   b3ff89430b4419bb2278feed9b3b9850
#
_cell.length_a   1.000
_cell.length_b   1.000
_cell.length_c   1.000
_cell.angle_alpha   90.00
_cell.angle_beta   90.00
_cell.angle_gamma   90.00
#
_symmetry.space_group_name_H-M   'P 1'
#
loop_
_entity.id
_entity.type
_entity.pdbx_description
1 polymer ?
#
loop_
_entity_poly.entity_id
_entity_poly.type
_entity_poly.pdbx_seq_one_letter_code
_entity_poly.pdbx_strand_id
1 'polypeptide(L)'
;MRHGEAEGLLTDDKSRRLTAVGNAEVGASSHWLAEGYCLDKQIATALVSPYTRTRQSYQQVASTLHASQFEICADITPDGNVKLVHDYIDVLARQSLKNNTGKPLLLVSHMPFVSFFLDEICDVPKMSLFATGSVAVVRYSLSRSKGVLLKHYQGL
;
A
#
# COMPACT_ATOMS: atom_id res chain seq x y z
N MET A 1 0.05 2.31 -0.60
CA MET A 1 -0.26 3.29 0.48
C MET A 1 0.98 3.54 1.33
N ARG A 2 1.27 4.78 1.63
CA ARG A 2 2.22 5.16 2.68
C ARG A 2 1.50 5.15 4.03
N HIS A 3 2.18 4.70 5.10
CA HIS A 3 1.65 4.79 6.47
C HIS A 3 1.22 6.23 6.83
N GLY A 4 0.30 6.38 7.78
CA GLY A 4 -0.11 7.67 8.34
C GLY A 4 1.00 8.37 9.12
N GLU A 5 0.78 9.62 9.50
CA GLU A 5 1.71 10.37 10.36
C GLU A 5 2.09 9.55 11.60
N ALA A 6 3.37 9.51 11.93
CA ALA A 6 3.91 8.78 13.07
C ALA A 6 4.67 9.68 14.02
N GLU A 7 4.84 9.22 15.24
CA GLU A 7 5.65 9.87 16.27
C GLU A 7 7.05 10.22 15.78
N GLY A 8 7.68 11.21 16.38
CA GLY A 8 9.07 11.56 16.13
C GLY A 8 10.01 10.41 16.50
N LEU A 9 11.20 10.43 15.91
CA LEU A 9 12.25 9.45 16.21
C LEU A 9 12.86 9.76 17.58
N LEU A 10 12.52 8.95 18.59
CA LEU A 10 13.05 9.08 19.95
C LEU A 10 14.16 8.05 20.23
N THR A 11 13.90 6.76 19.95
CA THR A 11 14.83 5.65 20.26
C THR A 11 14.96 4.67 19.12
N ASP A 12 13.83 4.10 18.64
CA ASP A 12 13.80 3.07 17.61
C ASP A 12 12.79 3.43 16.52
N ASP A 13 13.25 3.50 15.28
CA ASP A 13 12.39 3.83 14.13
C ASP A 13 11.28 2.79 13.90
N LYS A 14 11.56 1.50 14.15
CA LYS A 14 10.60 0.43 13.89
C LYS A 14 9.40 0.46 14.82
N SER A 15 9.56 0.97 16.03
CA SER A 15 8.52 1.00 17.07
C SER A 15 7.70 2.30 17.09
N ARG A 16 8.02 3.31 16.27
CA ARG A 16 7.25 4.55 16.16
C ARG A 16 5.80 4.27 15.83
N ARG A 17 4.90 4.85 16.60
CA ARG A 17 3.44 4.63 16.48
C ARG A 17 2.78 5.71 15.65
N LEU A 18 1.60 5.42 15.10
CA LEU A 18 0.77 6.45 14.49
C LEU A 18 0.31 7.48 15.52
N THR A 19 0.24 8.72 15.08
CA THR A 19 -0.46 9.78 15.79
C THR A 19 -1.97 9.71 15.54
N ALA A 20 -2.76 10.50 16.27
CA ALA A 20 -4.19 10.66 15.98
C ALA A 20 -4.42 11.21 14.56
N VAL A 21 -3.56 12.12 14.09
CA VAL A 21 -3.58 12.66 12.73
C VAL A 21 -3.33 11.53 11.72
N GLY A 22 -2.31 10.71 11.94
CA GLY A 22 -2.00 9.58 11.07
C GLY A 22 -3.15 8.57 10.95
N ASN A 23 -3.86 8.30 12.04
CA ASN A 23 -5.07 7.47 12.01
C ASN A 23 -6.18 8.10 11.15
N ALA A 24 -6.40 9.41 11.28
CA ALA A 24 -7.41 10.13 10.47
C ALA A 24 -7.05 10.14 8.98
N GLU A 25 -5.77 10.37 8.64
CA GLU A 25 -5.26 10.33 7.26
C GLU A 25 -5.55 8.96 6.60
N VAL A 26 -5.19 7.88 7.27
CA VAL A 26 -5.41 6.52 6.76
C VAL A 26 -6.90 6.20 6.67
N GLY A 27 -7.69 6.63 7.63
CA GLY A 27 -9.15 6.49 7.60
C GLY A 27 -9.76 7.14 6.36
N ALA A 28 -9.38 8.38 6.05
CA ALA A 28 -9.85 9.10 4.87
C ALA A 28 -9.47 8.37 3.57
N SER A 29 -8.23 7.91 3.46
CA SER A 29 -7.77 7.12 2.30
C SER A 29 -8.51 5.81 2.15
N SER A 30 -8.84 5.15 3.26
CA SER A 30 -9.57 3.88 3.25
C SER A 30 -11.01 4.04 2.77
N HIS A 31 -11.70 5.09 3.19
CA HIS A 31 -13.04 5.44 2.70
C HIS A 31 -13.02 5.78 1.21
N TRP A 32 -12.05 6.60 0.79
CA TRP A 32 -11.89 6.96 -0.61
C TRP A 32 -11.66 5.73 -1.50
N LEU A 33 -10.83 4.75 -1.04
CA LEU A 33 -10.63 3.48 -1.75
C LEU A 33 -11.92 2.65 -1.82
N ALA A 34 -12.66 2.56 -0.71
CA ALA A 34 -13.90 1.79 -0.63
C ALA A 34 -14.98 2.32 -1.58
N GLU A 35 -15.05 3.65 -1.75
CA GLU A 35 -16.04 4.28 -2.62
C GLU A 35 -15.70 4.15 -4.11
N GLY A 36 -14.41 4.17 -4.47
CA GLY A 36 -13.99 4.29 -5.86
C GLY A 36 -13.31 3.06 -6.48
N TYR A 37 -12.64 2.25 -5.68
CA TYR A 37 -11.70 1.27 -6.22
C TYR A 37 -11.76 -0.14 -5.61
N CYS A 38 -12.42 -0.32 -4.49
CA CYS A 38 -12.55 -1.62 -3.83
C CYS A 38 -14.02 -2.03 -3.76
N LEU A 39 -14.51 -2.67 -4.83
CA LEU A 39 -15.88 -3.17 -4.90
C LEU A 39 -16.16 -4.12 -3.72
N ASP A 40 -17.33 -3.98 -3.13
CA ASP A 40 -17.75 -4.74 -1.95
C ASP A 40 -16.80 -4.62 -0.77
N LYS A 41 -15.96 -3.58 -0.75
CA LYS A 41 -14.95 -3.34 0.29
C LYS A 41 -13.96 -4.49 0.45
N GLN A 42 -13.67 -5.21 -0.64
CA GLN A 42 -12.84 -6.41 -0.62
C GLN A 42 -11.46 -6.16 -1.22
N ILE A 43 -10.44 -6.71 -0.58
CA ILE A 43 -9.04 -6.77 -1.03
C ILE A 43 -8.64 -8.24 -1.10
N ALA A 44 -7.93 -8.66 -2.15
CA ALA A 44 -7.43 -10.04 -2.25
C ALA A 44 -6.35 -10.31 -1.22
N THR A 45 -5.29 -9.52 -1.23
CA THR A 45 -4.16 -9.65 -0.32
C THR A 45 -3.69 -8.27 0.13
N ALA A 46 -3.44 -8.12 1.41
CA ALA A 46 -2.76 -6.97 1.99
C ALA A 46 -1.33 -7.36 2.40
N LEU A 47 -0.34 -6.71 1.79
CA LEU A 47 1.07 -6.79 2.17
C LEU A 47 1.40 -5.60 3.07
N VAL A 48 1.90 -5.86 4.26
CA VAL A 48 2.14 -4.82 5.26
C VAL A 48 3.57 -4.92 5.79
N SER A 49 4.30 -3.81 5.79
CA SER A 49 5.63 -3.75 6.39
C SER A 49 5.57 -4.12 7.89
N PRO A 50 6.60 -4.76 8.45
CA PRO A 50 6.62 -5.18 9.85
C PRO A 50 6.68 -4.02 10.85
N TYR A 51 6.93 -2.77 10.44
CA TYR A 51 7.04 -1.63 11.34
C TYR A 51 5.70 -1.30 12.01
N THR A 52 5.74 -0.80 13.24
CA THR A 52 4.54 -0.51 14.03
C THR A 52 3.58 0.42 13.30
N ARG A 53 4.08 1.53 12.73
CA ARG A 53 3.24 2.51 12.04
C ARG A 53 2.51 1.96 10.80
N THR A 54 3.11 1.02 10.07
CA THR A 54 2.45 0.37 8.94
C THR A 54 1.41 -0.65 9.38
N ARG A 55 1.69 -1.39 10.43
CA ARG A 55 0.73 -2.33 11.02
C ARG A 55 -0.50 -1.61 11.58
N GLN A 56 -0.30 -0.50 12.28
CA GLN A 56 -1.38 0.33 12.78
C GLN A 56 -2.17 1.01 11.65
N SER A 57 -1.48 1.46 10.58
CA SER A 57 -2.16 1.95 9.37
C SER A 57 -3.06 0.87 8.78
N TYR A 58 -2.57 -0.37 8.67
CA TYR A 58 -3.41 -1.46 8.17
C TYR A 58 -4.58 -1.78 9.11
N GLN A 59 -4.41 -1.72 10.42
CA GLN A 59 -5.53 -1.87 11.37
C GLN A 59 -6.63 -0.85 11.10
N GLN A 60 -6.24 0.40 10.81
CA GLN A 60 -7.19 1.44 10.42
C GLN A 60 -7.86 1.15 9.06
N VAL A 61 -7.12 0.66 8.07
CA VAL A 61 -7.68 0.19 6.80
C VAL A 61 -8.69 -0.93 7.02
N ALA A 62 -8.37 -1.90 7.87
CA ALA A 62 -9.19 -3.08 8.15
C ALA A 62 -10.55 -2.76 8.81
N SER A 63 -10.72 -1.56 9.34
CA SER A 63 -12.04 -1.09 9.81
C SER A 63 -13.01 -0.75 8.67
N THR A 64 -12.51 -0.60 7.45
CA THR A 64 -13.30 -0.22 6.27
C THR A 64 -13.23 -1.26 5.15
N LEU A 65 -12.05 -1.86 4.94
CA LEU A 65 -11.77 -2.80 3.84
C LEU A 65 -11.37 -4.16 4.40
N HIS A 66 -11.84 -5.24 3.76
CA HIS A 66 -11.56 -6.62 4.17
C HIS A 66 -10.56 -7.29 3.21
N ALA A 67 -9.41 -7.70 3.72
CA ALA A 67 -8.46 -8.51 2.98
C ALA A 67 -8.76 -9.99 3.18
N SER A 68 -8.85 -10.76 2.08
CA SER A 68 -8.98 -12.22 2.15
C SER A 68 -7.71 -12.86 2.70
N GLN A 69 -6.55 -12.25 2.42
CA GLN A 69 -5.27 -12.65 2.96
C GLN A 69 -4.48 -11.44 3.46
N PHE A 70 -3.75 -11.65 4.55
CA PHE A 70 -2.88 -10.65 5.16
C PHE A 70 -1.49 -11.24 5.35
N GLU A 71 -0.46 -10.48 4.98
CA GLU A 71 0.93 -10.91 5.09
C GLU A 71 1.82 -9.77 5.56
N ILE A 72 2.66 -10.04 6.54
CA ILE A 72 3.77 -9.15 6.91
C ILE A 72 4.91 -9.40 5.92
N CYS A 73 5.29 -8.36 5.20
CA CYS A 73 6.30 -8.43 4.14
C CYS A 73 7.54 -7.60 4.52
N ALA A 74 8.64 -8.27 4.80
CA ALA A 74 9.89 -7.63 5.17
C ALA A 74 10.55 -6.86 4.01
N ASP A 75 10.17 -7.17 2.77
CA ASP A 75 10.74 -6.56 1.57
C ASP A 75 10.13 -5.20 1.21
N ILE A 76 9.08 -4.76 1.92
CA ILE A 76 8.47 -3.44 1.73
C ILE A 76 8.75 -2.48 2.89
N THR A 77 9.87 -2.65 3.57
CA THR A 77 10.43 -1.69 4.54
C THR A 77 10.99 -0.45 3.81
N PRO A 78 11.39 0.62 4.51
CA PRO A 78 11.96 1.81 3.84
C PRO A 78 13.09 1.50 2.87
N ASP A 79 13.92 0.51 3.18
CA ASP A 79 15.06 0.05 2.38
C ASP A 79 14.77 -1.20 1.54
N GLY A 80 13.50 -1.51 1.33
CA GLY A 80 13.06 -2.72 0.61
C GLY A 80 13.51 -2.78 -0.85
N ASN A 81 13.50 -3.98 -1.41
CA ASN A 81 13.90 -4.23 -2.79
C ASN A 81 12.68 -4.19 -3.72
N VAL A 82 12.53 -3.11 -4.48
CA VAL A 82 11.37 -2.90 -5.36
C VAL A 82 11.24 -3.95 -6.46
N LYS A 83 12.35 -4.48 -6.99
CA LYS A 83 12.32 -5.51 -8.04
C LYS A 83 11.84 -6.84 -7.50
N LEU A 84 12.31 -7.23 -6.34
CA LEU A 84 11.87 -8.45 -5.66
C LEU A 84 10.37 -8.40 -5.35
N VAL A 85 9.89 -7.25 -4.89
CA VAL A 85 8.46 -7.04 -4.62
C VAL A 85 7.65 -7.03 -5.92
N HIS A 86 8.18 -6.46 -7.00
CA HIS A 86 7.53 -6.50 -8.31
C HIS A 86 7.32 -7.95 -8.79
N ASP A 87 8.35 -8.80 -8.70
CA ASP A 87 8.23 -10.22 -9.04
C ASP A 87 7.17 -10.92 -8.18
N TYR A 88 7.10 -10.57 -6.89
CA TYR A 88 6.11 -11.13 -5.99
C TYR A 88 4.67 -10.66 -6.32
N ILE A 89 4.50 -9.41 -6.73
CA ILE A 89 3.20 -8.92 -7.21
C ILE A 89 2.73 -9.70 -8.44
N ASP A 90 3.62 -10.05 -9.36
CA ASP A 90 3.28 -10.91 -10.50
C ASP A 90 2.76 -12.29 -10.06
N VAL A 91 3.36 -12.87 -9.02
CA VAL A 91 2.88 -14.14 -8.44
C VAL A 91 1.47 -13.98 -7.85
N LEU A 92 1.25 -12.96 -7.03
CA LEU A 92 -0.04 -12.69 -6.39
C LEU A 92 -1.13 -12.35 -7.43
N ALA A 93 -0.81 -11.56 -8.44
CA ALA A 93 -1.73 -11.22 -9.52
C ALA A 93 -2.14 -12.48 -10.32
N ARG A 94 -1.20 -13.38 -10.58
CA ARG A 94 -1.48 -14.65 -11.24
C ARG A 94 -2.40 -15.55 -10.42
N GLN A 95 -2.20 -15.62 -9.12
CA GLN A 95 -3.09 -16.36 -8.19
C GLN A 95 -4.49 -15.75 -8.18
N SER A 96 -4.59 -14.43 -8.14
CA SER A 96 -5.88 -13.72 -8.16
C SER A 96 -6.66 -13.99 -9.44
N LEU A 97 -5.98 -14.03 -10.61
CA LEU A 97 -6.61 -14.37 -11.89
C LEU A 97 -7.10 -15.82 -11.92
N LYS A 98 -6.31 -16.78 -11.42
CA LYS A 98 -6.73 -18.19 -11.31
C LYS A 98 -8.00 -18.35 -10.47
N ASN A 99 -8.11 -17.61 -9.39
CA ASN A 99 -9.24 -17.67 -8.47
C ASN A 99 -10.42 -16.80 -8.94
N ASN A 100 -10.28 -16.12 -10.07
CA ASN A 100 -11.29 -15.23 -10.68
C ASN A 100 -11.88 -14.22 -9.69
N THR A 101 -11.06 -13.68 -8.79
CA THR A 101 -11.53 -12.79 -7.74
C THR A 101 -11.67 -11.34 -8.21
N GLY A 102 -10.82 -10.89 -9.13
CA GLY A 102 -10.78 -9.50 -9.61
C GLY A 102 -10.52 -8.44 -8.51
N LYS A 103 -10.20 -8.89 -7.30
CA LYS A 103 -10.00 -8.02 -6.14
C LYS A 103 -8.61 -7.40 -6.17
N PRO A 104 -8.47 -6.13 -5.70
CA PRO A 104 -7.18 -5.45 -5.66
C PRO A 104 -6.23 -6.05 -4.63
N LEU A 105 -4.93 -5.80 -4.84
CA LEU A 105 -3.87 -5.99 -3.85
C LEU A 105 -3.61 -4.65 -3.17
N LEU A 106 -3.29 -4.67 -1.89
CA LEU A 106 -2.91 -3.49 -1.12
C LEU A 106 -1.50 -3.66 -0.54
N LEU A 107 -0.64 -2.67 -0.72
CA LEU A 107 0.65 -2.57 -0.04
C LEU A 107 0.60 -1.39 0.92
N VAL A 108 0.97 -1.62 2.19
CA VAL A 108 1.12 -0.57 3.21
C VAL A 108 2.59 -0.49 3.61
N SER A 109 3.25 0.58 3.21
CA SER A 109 4.70 0.71 3.28
C SER A 109 5.13 2.16 3.62
N HIS A 110 6.32 2.55 3.23
CA HIS A 110 7.03 3.76 3.64
C HIS A 110 7.59 4.53 2.45
N MET A 111 7.88 5.83 2.63
CA MET A 111 8.88 6.51 1.82
C MET A 111 10.29 6.04 2.23
N PRO A 112 11.26 5.91 1.32
CA PRO A 112 11.13 6.17 -0.13
C PRO A 112 10.60 4.97 -0.93
N PHE A 113 10.39 3.80 -0.30
CA PHE A 113 10.00 2.56 -0.99
C PHE A 113 8.80 2.76 -1.93
N VAL A 114 7.68 3.34 -1.45
CA VAL A 114 6.46 3.51 -2.27
C VAL A 114 6.72 4.35 -3.52
N SER A 115 7.60 5.33 -3.44
CA SER A 115 7.98 6.17 -4.58
C SER A 115 8.78 5.37 -5.61
N PHE A 116 9.81 4.66 -5.19
CA PHE A 116 10.62 3.80 -6.06
C PHE A 116 9.83 2.64 -6.63
N PHE A 117 8.91 2.07 -5.84
CA PHE A 117 8.05 0.99 -6.30
C PHE A 117 7.07 1.46 -7.38
N LEU A 118 6.49 2.66 -7.24
CA LEU A 118 5.64 3.24 -8.27
C LEU A 118 6.45 3.50 -9.57
N ASP A 119 7.69 4.00 -9.45
CA ASP A 119 8.60 4.18 -10.58
C ASP A 119 8.98 2.84 -11.24
N GLU A 120 9.08 1.76 -10.46
CA GLU A 120 9.39 0.41 -10.98
C GLU A 120 8.23 -0.18 -11.79
N ILE A 121 7.00 -0.07 -11.28
CA ILE A 121 5.85 -0.75 -11.89
C ILE A 121 5.10 0.12 -12.91
N CYS A 122 5.30 1.43 -12.94
CA CYS A 122 4.60 2.36 -13.83
C CYS A 122 5.57 3.30 -14.55
N ASP A 123 5.19 3.70 -15.76
CA ASP A 123 5.85 4.81 -16.48
C ASP A 123 5.28 6.15 -15.97
N VAL A 124 5.80 6.65 -14.86
CA VAL A 124 5.40 7.91 -14.23
C VAL A 124 6.62 8.84 -14.06
N PRO A 125 6.41 10.14 -13.81
CA PRO A 125 7.51 11.01 -13.41
C PRO A 125 8.25 10.44 -12.20
N LYS A 126 9.58 10.45 -12.27
CA LYS A 126 10.42 9.89 -11.21
C LYS A 126 10.24 10.63 -9.89
N MET A 127 10.36 9.88 -8.78
CA MET A 127 10.31 10.43 -7.43
C MET A 127 8.95 11.04 -7.06
N SER A 128 7.86 10.37 -7.40
CA SER A 128 6.53 10.77 -6.92
C SER A 128 6.50 10.84 -5.40
N LEU A 129 6.17 12.01 -4.84
CA LEU A 129 6.11 12.20 -3.39
C LEU A 129 4.76 11.69 -2.86
N PHE A 130 4.84 10.91 -1.80
CA PHE A 130 3.68 10.44 -1.06
C PHE A 130 3.59 11.19 0.27
N ALA A 131 2.52 11.93 0.49
CA ALA A 131 2.18 12.42 1.83
C ALA A 131 1.89 11.24 2.77
N THR A 132 1.95 11.44 4.09
CA THR A 132 1.53 10.43 5.06
C THR A 132 0.07 10.03 4.83
N GLY A 133 -0.24 8.77 4.96
CA GLY A 133 -1.58 8.23 4.70
C GLY A 133 -2.03 8.23 3.24
N SER A 134 -1.23 8.76 2.30
CA SER A 134 -1.60 8.82 0.88
C SER A 134 -1.58 7.46 0.19
N VAL A 135 -2.32 7.35 -0.91
CA VAL A 135 -2.43 6.10 -1.67
C VAL A 135 -2.44 6.35 -3.18
N ALA A 136 -1.65 5.57 -3.91
CA ALA A 136 -1.68 5.51 -5.36
C ALA A 136 -2.47 4.27 -5.81
N VAL A 137 -3.36 4.44 -6.77
CA VAL A 137 -4.12 3.35 -7.39
C VAL A 137 -3.57 3.08 -8.78
N VAL A 138 -3.18 1.83 -9.01
CA VAL A 138 -2.53 1.38 -10.24
C VAL A 138 -3.38 0.28 -10.86
N ARG A 139 -3.70 0.42 -12.14
CA ARG A 139 -4.24 -0.68 -12.94
C ARG A 139 -3.08 -1.49 -13.49
N TYR A 140 -2.94 -2.70 -12.97
CA TYR A 140 -1.82 -3.57 -13.29
C TYR A 140 -2.16 -4.60 -14.37
N SER A 141 -1.27 -4.77 -15.34
CA SER A 141 -1.39 -5.77 -16.40
C SER A 141 -0.34 -6.87 -16.20
N LEU A 142 -0.79 -8.06 -15.84
CA LEU A 142 0.11 -9.21 -15.64
C LEU A 142 0.84 -9.61 -16.93
N SER A 143 0.18 -9.57 -18.08
CA SER A 143 0.79 -9.91 -19.35
C SER A 143 1.96 -8.99 -19.74
N ARG A 144 1.92 -7.74 -19.30
CA ARG A 144 2.96 -6.73 -19.51
C ARG A 144 3.92 -6.60 -18.34
N SER A 145 3.55 -7.14 -17.17
CA SER A 145 4.24 -6.90 -15.90
C SER A 145 4.44 -5.39 -15.64
N LYS A 146 3.41 -4.59 -15.93
CA LYS A 146 3.42 -3.12 -15.83
C LYS A 146 2.05 -2.58 -15.46
N GLY A 147 2.07 -1.44 -14.79
CA GLY A 147 0.89 -0.72 -14.35
C GLY A 147 0.71 0.64 -15.00
N VAL A 148 -0.50 1.13 -14.91
CA VAL A 148 -0.87 2.51 -15.26
C VAL A 148 -1.40 3.18 -14.00
N LEU A 149 -0.81 4.31 -13.61
CA LEU A 149 -1.29 5.09 -12.49
C LEU A 149 -2.67 5.69 -12.84
N LEU A 150 -3.70 5.29 -12.10
CA LEU A 150 -5.06 5.82 -12.28
C LEU A 150 -5.29 7.08 -11.48
N LYS A 151 -4.89 7.05 -10.21
CA LYS A 151 -5.05 8.16 -9.27
C LYS A 151 -3.98 8.10 -8.18
N HIS A 152 -3.62 9.27 -7.68
CA HIS A 152 -2.82 9.44 -6.47
C HIS A 152 -3.59 10.34 -5.51
N TYR A 153 -4.16 9.76 -4.46
CA TYR A 153 -4.84 10.47 -3.39
C TYR A 153 -3.83 10.84 -2.32
N GLN A 154 -3.64 12.11 -2.08
CA GLN A 154 -2.60 12.62 -1.16
C GLN A 154 -3.08 12.75 0.30
N GLY A 155 -4.28 12.27 0.58
CA GLY A 155 -4.85 12.36 1.91
C GLY A 155 -5.59 13.67 2.16
N LEU A 156 -5.75 13.99 3.44
CA LEU A 156 -6.42 15.19 3.91
C LEU A 156 -5.58 16.46 3.68
#